data_55ea553f6db902199b97ef0865114342
#
_entry.id   55ea553f6db902199b97ef0865114342
#
_cell.length_a   1.000
_cell.length_b   1.000
_cell.length_c   1.000
_cell.angle_alpha   90.00
_cell.angle_beta   90.00
_cell.angle_gamma   90.00
#
_symmetry.space_group_name_H-M   'P 1'
#
loop_
_entity.id
_entity.type
_entity.pdbx_description
1 polymer ?
#
loop_
_entity_poly.entity_id
_entity_poly.type
_entity_poly.pdbx_seq_one_letter_code
_entity_poly.pdbx_strand_id
1 'polypeptide(L)'
;MDLIQQLTVEHQDYALKLATLAEVIDGIDANGRGNYFIATLDELLVPFTTELADHAHREEEFLFPRLLERAPDSPVAVMLAEHQVILEQSAQFGQWYNVWRDGDDDAYRKWADPALDLRGTFSTHMQKENLILFPLARRVLTDQEIRKLSDVGN
;
A
#
# COMPACT_ATOMS: atom_id res chain seq x y z
N MET A 1 -8.55 -18.90 3.49
CA MET A 1 -7.43 -18.18 2.84
C MET A 1 -6.41 -17.82 3.92
N ASP A 2 -5.16 -18.22 3.74
CA ASP A 2 -4.11 -17.86 4.68
C ASP A 2 -3.67 -16.40 4.53
N LEU A 3 -2.86 -15.90 5.48
CA LEU A 3 -2.44 -14.50 5.48
C LEU A 3 -1.73 -14.09 4.18
N ILE A 4 -0.82 -14.94 3.67
CA ILE A 4 -0.08 -14.63 2.44
C ILE A 4 -1.03 -14.53 1.25
N GLN A 5 -2.02 -15.41 1.16
CA GLN A 5 -3.05 -15.33 0.12
C GLN A 5 -3.87 -14.04 0.25
N GLN A 6 -4.26 -13.66 1.47
CA GLN A 6 -4.98 -12.43 1.73
C GLN A 6 -4.18 -11.20 1.28
N LEU A 7 -2.91 -11.13 1.68
CA LEU A 7 -2.03 -10.04 1.31
C LEU A 7 -1.82 -9.96 -0.21
N THR A 8 -1.70 -11.11 -0.87
CA THR A 8 -1.55 -11.17 -2.33
C THR A 8 -2.79 -10.64 -3.05
N VAL A 9 -3.99 -10.99 -2.57
CA VAL A 9 -5.24 -10.47 -3.14
C VAL A 9 -5.35 -8.96 -2.92
N GLU A 10 -4.96 -8.49 -1.74
CA GLU A 10 -4.94 -7.04 -1.44
C GLU A 10 -3.98 -6.31 -2.38
N HIS A 11 -2.81 -6.89 -2.70
CA HIS A 11 -1.89 -6.32 -3.67
C HIS A 11 -2.52 -6.14 -5.06
N GLN A 12 -3.31 -7.11 -5.51
CA GLN A 12 -4.02 -7.01 -6.78
C GLN A 12 -5.01 -5.84 -6.78
N ASP A 13 -5.73 -5.68 -5.68
CA ASP A 13 -6.67 -4.59 -5.50
C ASP A 13 -5.97 -3.23 -5.45
N TYR A 14 -4.87 -3.12 -4.71
CA TYR A 14 -4.08 -1.89 -4.66
C TYR A 14 -3.49 -1.52 -6.02
N ALA A 15 -3.04 -2.50 -6.81
CA ALA A 15 -2.53 -2.24 -8.15
C ALA A 15 -3.58 -1.57 -9.03
N LEU A 16 -4.84 -2.03 -8.96
CA LEU A 16 -5.95 -1.41 -9.69
C LEU A 16 -6.24 0.01 -9.17
N LYS A 17 -6.24 0.19 -7.86
CA LYS A 17 -6.48 1.50 -7.24
C LYS A 17 -5.37 2.50 -7.58
N LEU A 18 -4.12 2.08 -7.63
CA LEU A 18 -3.00 2.94 -8.03
C LEU A 18 -3.12 3.38 -9.48
N ALA A 19 -3.56 2.48 -10.37
CA ALA A 19 -3.81 2.83 -11.76
C ALA A 19 -4.93 3.87 -11.87
N THR A 20 -6.02 3.69 -11.12
CA THR A 20 -7.12 4.65 -11.08
C THR A 20 -6.66 6.01 -10.56
N LEU A 21 -5.85 6.03 -9.51
CA LEU A 21 -5.30 7.26 -8.93
C LEU A 21 -4.49 8.04 -9.97
N ALA A 22 -3.62 7.36 -10.72
CA ALA A 22 -2.82 7.97 -11.77
C ALA A 22 -3.69 8.52 -12.91
N GLU A 23 -4.71 7.78 -13.34
CA GLU A 23 -5.64 8.23 -14.38
C GLU A 23 -6.40 9.47 -13.95
N VAL A 24 -6.83 9.55 -12.70
CA VAL A 24 -7.54 10.71 -12.15
C VAL A 24 -6.62 11.92 -12.12
N ILE A 25 -5.37 11.77 -11.71
CA ILE A 25 -4.39 12.87 -11.69
C ILE A 25 -4.16 13.38 -13.12
N ASP A 26 -3.97 12.48 -14.10
CA ASP A 26 -3.85 12.85 -15.51
C ASP A 26 -5.09 13.62 -15.98
N GLY A 27 -6.28 13.18 -15.58
CA GLY A 27 -7.53 13.84 -15.92
C GLY A 27 -7.63 15.25 -15.35
N ILE A 28 -7.22 15.43 -14.10
CA ILE A 28 -7.19 16.75 -13.46
C ILE A 28 -6.17 17.67 -14.12
N ASP A 29 -4.99 17.15 -14.45
CA ASP A 29 -3.95 17.92 -15.16
C ASP A 29 -4.46 18.44 -16.51
N ALA A 30 -5.26 17.62 -17.21
CA ALA A 30 -5.78 17.98 -18.52
C ALA A 30 -7.02 18.87 -18.48
N ASN A 31 -7.92 18.65 -17.50
CA ASN A 31 -9.28 19.23 -17.50
C ASN A 31 -9.60 20.06 -16.26
N GLY A 32 -8.74 20.06 -15.26
CA GLY A 32 -8.99 20.71 -13.99
C GLY A 32 -9.89 19.91 -13.06
N ARG A 33 -10.29 20.54 -11.98
CA ARG A 33 -11.14 19.96 -10.95
C ARG A 33 -12.51 19.58 -11.51
N GLY A 34 -12.93 18.33 -11.31
CA GLY A 34 -14.24 17.85 -11.74
C GLY A 34 -14.89 16.94 -10.70
N ASN A 35 -16.23 16.95 -10.65
CA ASN A 35 -16.98 16.16 -9.66
C ASN A 35 -16.69 14.67 -9.76
N TYR A 36 -16.52 14.14 -10.96
CA TYR A 36 -16.17 12.73 -11.16
C TYR A 36 -14.83 12.41 -10.50
N PHE A 37 -13.82 13.26 -10.71
CA PHE A 37 -12.49 13.04 -10.14
C PHE A 37 -12.52 13.12 -8.62
N ILE A 38 -13.25 14.09 -8.06
CA ILE A 38 -13.40 14.24 -6.61
C ILE A 38 -14.09 13.02 -6.00
N ALA A 39 -15.18 12.54 -6.60
CA ALA A 39 -15.88 11.36 -6.10
C ALA A 39 -14.98 10.12 -6.10
N THR A 40 -14.20 9.92 -7.17
CA THR A 40 -13.27 8.80 -7.26
C THR A 40 -12.16 8.92 -6.22
N LEU A 41 -11.58 10.10 -6.04
CA LEU A 41 -10.54 10.33 -5.04
C LEU A 41 -11.06 10.13 -3.61
N ASP A 42 -12.28 10.55 -3.33
CA ASP A 42 -12.91 10.33 -2.03
C ASP A 42 -13.00 8.82 -1.71
N GLU A 43 -13.28 7.99 -2.72
CA GLU A 43 -13.32 6.54 -2.55
C GLU A 43 -11.93 5.92 -2.33
N LEU A 44 -10.87 6.59 -2.78
CA LEU A 44 -9.50 6.09 -2.62
C LEU A 44 -8.85 6.48 -1.30
N LEU A 45 -9.43 7.42 -0.56
CA LEU A 45 -8.82 7.91 0.70
C LEU A 45 -8.68 6.81 1.75
N VAL A 46 -9.77 6.13 2.10
CA VAL A 46 -9.73 5.08 3.14
C VAL A 46 -8.79 3.94 2.74
N PRO A 47 -8.85 3.39 1.50
CA PRO A 47 -7.89 2.36 1.09
C PRO A 47 -6.44 2.77 1.28
N PHE A 48 -6.06 3.97 0.88
CA PHE A 48 -4.64 4.38 0.94
C PHE A 48 -4.21 4.96 2.28
N THR A 49 -5.11 5.56 3.06
CA THR A 49 -4.72 6.21 4.32
C THR A 49 -4.93 5.33 5.55
N THR A 50 -5.93 4.45 5.53
CA THR A 50 -6.29 3.62 6.68
C THR A 50 -6.02 2.13 6.42
N GLU A 51 -6.57 1.59 5.35
CA GLU A 51 -6.45 0.15 5.05
C GLU A 51 -5.02 -0.24 4.71
N LEU A 52 -4.27 0.63 4.03
CA LEU A 52 -2.87 0.38 3.71
C LEU A 52 -2.01 0.29 4.97
N ALA A 53 -2.25 1.15 5.95
CA ALA A 53 -1.54 1.09 7.24
C ALA A 53 -1.83 -0.23 7.96
N ASP A 54 -3.07 -0.70 7.93
CA ASP A 54 -3.46 -1.98 8.50
C ASP A 54 -2.79 -3.15 7.77
N HIS A 55 -2.76 -3.10 6.44
CA HIS A 55 -2.06 -4.10 5.61
C HIS A 55 -0.59 -4.21 6.00
N ALA A 56 0.13 -3.09 6.07
CA ALA A 56 1.54 -3.06 6.46
C ALA A 56 1.72 -3.58 7.90
N HIS A 57 0.83 -3.22 8.81
CA HIS A 57 0.89 -3.66 10.20
C HIS A 57 0.74 -5.19 10.33
N ARG A 58 -0.16 -5.80 9.56
CA ARG A 58 -0.33 -7.27 9.57
C ARG A 58 0.93 -7.98 9.09
N GLU A 59 1.62 -7.45 8.08
CA GLU A 59 2.90 -7.99 7.64
C GLU A 59 3.97 -7.86 8.74
N GLU A 60 4.08 -6.69 9.35
CA GLU A 60 5.11 -6.39 10.35
C GLU A 60 4.90 -7.15 11.66
N GLU A 61 3.66 -7.37 12.05
CA GLU A 61 3.35 -8.03 13.32
C GLU A 61 3.32 -9.55 13.20
N PHE A 62 2.78 -10.09 12.10
CA PHE A 62 2.51 -11.52 12.01
C PHE A 62 3.47 -12.27 11.07
N LEU A 63 3.86 -11.69 9.95
CA LEU A 63 4.69 -12.38 8.96
C LEU A 63 6.18 -12.15 9.14
N PHE A 64 6.60 -10.89 9.22
CA PHE A 64 8.02 -10.53 9.22
C PHE A 64 8.81 -11.12 10.39
N PRO A 65 8.30 -11.14 11.63
CA PRO A 65 9.05 -11.75 12.74
C PRO A 65 9.31 -13.24 12.52
N ARG A 66 8.36 -13.95 11.94
CA ARG A 66 8.52 -15.39 11.65
C ARG A 66 9.54 -15.62 10.54
N LEU A 67 9.55 -14.75 9.54
CA LEU A 67 10.56 -14.82 8.48
C LEU A 67 11.96 -14.58 9.01
N LEU A 68 12.13 -13.59 9.89
CA LEU A 68 13.45 -13.29 10.48
C LEU A 68 13.98 -14.45 11.31
N GLU A 69 13.11 -15.18 12.02
CA GLU A 69 13.51 -16.37 12.77
C GLU A 69 14.07 -17.49 11.88
N ARG A 70 13.47 -17.68 10.70
CA ARG A 70 13.82 -18.77 9.80
C ARG A 70 14.80 -18.38 8.72
N ALA A 71 14.81 -17.11 8.34
CA ALA A 71 15.67 -16.56 7.29
C ALA A 71 16.17 -15.17 7.72
N PRO A 72 17.20 -15.13 8.61
CA PRO A 72 17.74 -13.85 9.10
C PRO A 72 18.26 -12.94 7.99
N ASP A 73 18.66 -13.50 6.83
CA ASP A 73 19.17 -12.76 5.68
C ASP A 73 18.06 -12.34 4.71
N SER A 74 16.80 -12.54 5.08
CA SER A 74 15.67 -12.14 4.24
C SER A 74 15.60 -10.62 4.09
N PRO A 75 14.91 -10.11 3.03
CA PRO A 75 14.81 -8.66 2.80
C PRO A 75 13.81 -7.94 3.71
N VAL A 76 13.46 -8.48 4.87
CA VAL A 76 12.49 -7.88 5.80
C VAL A 76 12.90 -6.46 6.22
N ALA A 77 14.19 -6.22 6.51
CA ALA A 77 14.65 -4.88 6.89
C ALA A 77 14.39 -3.84 5.80
N VAL A 78 14.56 -4.23 4.54
CA VAL A 78 14.26 -3.37 3.39
C VAL A 78 12.75 -3.11 3.30
N MET A 79 11.93 -4.14 3.50
CA MET A 79 10.47 -4.00 3.49
C MET A 79 9.98 -3.05 4.58
N LEU A 80 10.55 -3.14 5.78
CA LEU A 80 10.21 -2.24 6.90
C LEU A 80 10.56 -0.77 6.57
N ALA A 81 11.73 -0.53 5.97
CA ALA A 81 12.12 0.82 5.56
C ALA A 81 11.20 1.36 4.47
N GLU A 82 10.81 0.52 3.51
CA GLU A 82 9.89 0.90 2.44
C GLU A 82 8.49 1.21 2.99
N HIS A 83 8.02 0.47 3.99
CA HIS A 83 6.73 0.75 4.65
C HIS A 83 6.69 2.17 5.20
N GLN A 84 7.76 2.64 5.82
CA GLN A 84 7.81 4.00 6.38
C GLN A 84 7.64 5.06 5.28
N VAL A 85 8.32 4.89 4.15
CA VAL A 85 8.20 5.80 3.01
C VAL A 85 6.79 5.76 2.43
N ILE A 86 6.24 4.57 2.22
CA ILE A 86 4.90 4.37 1.67
C ILE A 86 3.85 5.03 2.56
N LEU A 87 3.91 4.82 3.87
CA LEU A 87 2.94 5.37 4.81
C LEU A 87 3.05 6.89 4.92
N GLU A 88 4.25 7.45 4.79
CA GLU A 88 4.44 8.90 4.75
C GLU A 88 3.85 9.51 3.48
N GLN A 89 4.10 8.91 2.32
CA GLN A 89 3.52 9.35 1.05
C GLN A 89 1.99 9.29 1.10
N SER A 90 1.45 8.23 1.66
CA SER A 90 0.02 8.03 1.86
C SER A 90 -0.58 9.12 2.76
N ALA A 91 0.10 9.43 3.87
CA ALA A 91 -0.35 10.46 4.81
C ALA A 91 -0.35 11.86 4.15
N GLN A 92 0.67 12.19 3.37
CA GLN A 92 0.74 13.46 2.65
C GLN A 92 -0.35 13.55 1.58
N PHE A 93 -0.59 12.48 0.85
CA PHE A 93 -1.71 12.41 -0.08
C PHE A 93 -3.03 12.76 0.63
N GLY A 94 -3.35 12.07 1.71
CA GLY A 94 -4.62 12.28 2.43
C GLY A 94 -4.75 13.67 3.02
N GLN A 95 -3.71 14.18 3.67
CA GLN A 95 -3.70 15.49 4.31
C GLN A 95 -3.95 16.63 3.31
N TRP A 96 -3.18 16.66 2.23
CA TRP A 96 -3.24 17.75 1.26
C TRP A 96 -4.40 17.60 0.28
N TYR A 97 -4.84 16.38 0.01
CA TYR A 97 -6.05 16.17 -0.78
C TYR A 97 -7.27 16.82 -0.11
N ASN A 98 -7.42 16.64 1.21
CA ASN A 98 -8.53 17.26 1.94
C ASN A 98 -8.49 18.80 1.86
N VAL A 99 -7.30 19.40 1.97
CA VAL A 99 -7.13 20.84 1.84
C VAL A 99 -7.52 21.31 0.44
N TRP A 100 -7.07 20.61 -0.60
CA TRP A 100 -7.41 20.92 -1.99
C TRP A 100 -8.90 20.74 -2.26
N ARG A 101 -9.47 19.65 -1.76
CA ARG A 101 -10.89 19.34 -1.90
C ARG A 101 -11.77 20.46 -1.34
N ASP A 102 -11.36 21.03 -0.21
CA ASP A 102 -12.09 22.11 0.47
C ASP A 102 -11.92 23.48 -0.22
N GLY A 103 -11.15 23.56 -1.29
CA GLY A 103 -11.08 24.72 -2.15
C GLY A 103 -9.72 25.38 -2.34
N ASP A 104 -8.66 24.92 -1.69
CA ASP A 104 -7.32 25.48 -1.83
C ASP A 104 -6.62 24.83 -3.04
N ASP A 105 -6.66 25.54 -4.19
CA ASP A 105 -6.04 25.04 -5.42
C ASP A 105 -4.50 24.94 -5.34
N ASP A 106 -3.87 25.69 -4.44
CA ASP A 106 -2.41 25.63 -4.25
C ASP A 106 -1.96 24.30 -3.63
N ALA A 107 -2.88 23.57 -3.02
CA ALA A 107 -2.60 22.27 -2.43
C ALA A 107 -2.53 21.13 -3.45
N TYR A 108 -2.84 21.35 -4.72
CA TYR A 108 -2.91 20.28 -5.73
C TYR A 108 -1.61 19.47 -5.80
N ARG A 109 -0.48 20.12 -6.05
CA ARG A 109 0.81 19.40 -6.14
C ARG A 109 1.27 18.82 -4.81
N LYS A 110 0.81 19.38 -3.69
CA LYS A 110 1.14 18.87 -2.36
C LYS A 110 0.55 17.51 -2.10
N TRP A 111 -0.56 17.14 -2.77
CA TRP A 111 -1.10 15.78 -2.68
C TRP A 111 -0.84 14.94 -3.94
N ALA A 112 -0.86 15.55 -5.13
CA ALA A 112 -0.71 14.82 -6.38
C ALA A 112 0.70 14.24 -6.54
N ASP A 113 1.73 15.00 -6.19
CA ASP A 113 3.11 14.51 -6.26
C ASP A 113 3.37 13.36 -5.29
N PRO A 114 3.02 13.44 -4.00
CA PRO A 114 3.12 12.27 -3.12
C PRO A 114 2.28 11.07 -3.59
N ALA A 115 1.11 11.29 -4.17
CA ALA A 115 0.28 10.22 -4.71
C ALA A 115 0.96 9.49 -5.87
N LEU A 116 1.59 10.24 -6.78
CA LEU A 116 2.35 9.64 -7.89
C LEU A 116 3.61 8.92 -7.39
N ASP A 117 4.29 9.48 -6.40
CA ASP A 117 5.43 8.83 -5.75
C ASP A 117 5.00 7.53 -5.08
N LEU A 118 3.86 7.54 -4.38
CA LEU A 118 3.27 6.36 -3.77
C LEU A 118 3.02 5.26 -4.81
N ARG A 119 2.50 5.62 -5.98
CA ARG A 119 2.27 4.65 -7.06
C ARG A 119 3.57 3.92 -7.41
N GLY A 120 4.66 4.63 -7.63
CA GLY A 120 5.96 4.04 -7.97
C GLY A 120 6.54 3.21 -6.83
N THR A 121 6.60 3.78 -5.65
CA THR A 121 7.19 3.13 -4.47
C THR A 121 6.42 1.88 -4.07
N PHE A 122 5.11 1.97 -3.98
CA PHE A 122 4.27 0.87 -3.54
C PHE A 122 4.19 -0.25 -4.60
N SER A 123 4.12 0.10 -5.87
CA SER A 123 4.14 -0.92 -6.95
C SER A 123 5.41 -1.76 -6.91
N THR A 124 6.57 -1.12 -6.76
CA THR A 124 7.85 -1.81 -6.66
C THR A 124 7.93 -2.67 -5.40
N HIS A 125 7.45 -2.13 -4.27
CA HIS A 125 7.40 -2.84 -2.99
C HIS A 125 6.55 -4.13 -3.11
N MET A 126 5.34 -4.03 -3.67
CA MET A 126 4.46 -5.18 -3.86
C MET A 126 5.09 -6.25 -4.76
N GLN A 127 5.81 -5.84 -5.80
CA GLN A 127 6.52 -6.79 -6.66
C GLN A 127 7.59 -7.56 -5.90
N LYS A 128 8.35 -6.89 -5.04
CA LYS A 128 9.36 -7.56 -4.20
C LYS A 128 8.72 -8.57 -3.25
N GLU A 129 7.59 -8.20 -2.65
CA GLU A 129 6.88 -9.13 -1.77
C GLU A 129 6.32 -10.32 -2.55
N ASN A 130 5.64 -10.07 -3.65
CA ASN A 130 5.02 -11.12 -4.45
C ASN A 130 6.04 -12.10 -5.07
N LEU A 131 7.18 -11.58 -5.53
CA LEU A 131 8.16 -12.38 -6.28
C LEU A 131 9.28 -12.94 -5.41
N ILE A 132 9.57 -12.34 -4.26
CA ILE A 132 10.71 -12.72 -3.42
C ILE A 132 10.27 -13.11 -2.02
N LEU A 133 9.62 -12.21 -1.30
CA LEU A 133 9.34 -12.38 0.13
C LEU A 133 8.30 -13.48 0.39
N PHE A 134 7.16 -13.44 -0.28
CA PHE A 134 6.11 -14.43 -0.10
C PHE A 134 6.53 -15.83 -0.54
N PRO A 135 7.21 -16.00 -1.70
CA PRO A 135 7.78 -17.30 -2.04
C PRO A 135 8.82 -17.80 -1.03
N LEU A 136 9.64 -16.91 -0.48
CA LEU A 136 10.58 -17.27 0.59
C LEU A 136 9.84 -17.78 1.82
N ALA A 137 8.79 -17.08 2.24
CA ALA A 137 7.98 -17.50 3.38
C ALA A 137 7.39 -18.90 3.18
N ARG A 138 6.92 -19.18 1.97
CA ARG A 138 6.38 -20.51 1.62
C ARG A 138 7.44 -21.60 1.64
N ARG A 139 8.72 -21.28 1.46
CA ARG A 139 9.81 -22.27 1.51
C ARG A 139 10.29 -22.52 2.93
N VAL A 140 10.32 -21.49 3.79
CA VAL A 140 10.92 -21.60 5.13
C VAL A 140 9.92 -21.88 6.24
N LEU A 141 8.64 -21.56 6.01
CA LEU A 141 7.55 -21.85 6.96
C LEU A 141 6.73 -23.01 6.45
N THR A 142 6.22 -23.83 7.39
CA THR A 142 5.29 -24.91 7.05
C THR A 142 3.91 -24.33 6.73
N ASP A 143 3.09 -25.11 6.02
CA ASP A 143 1.70 -24.71 5.73
C ASP A 143 0.92 -24.46 7.03
N GLN A 144 1.19 -25.27 8.07
CA GLN A 144 0.55 -25.11 9.37
C GLN A 144 0.95 -23.80 10.03
N GLU A 145 2.24 -23.44 9.98
CA GLU A 145 2.72 -22.16 10.51
C GLU A 145 2.08 -20.98 9.81
N ILE A 146 1.95 -21.05 8.48
CA ILE A 146 1.32 -19.98 7.68
C ILE A 146 -0.17 -19.87 8.04
N ARG A 147 -0.87 -20.99 8.21
CA ARG A 147 -2.29 -20.96 8.62
C ARG A 147 -2.46 -20.31 10.00
N LYS A 148 -1.54 -20.55 10.93
CA LYS A 148 -1.58 -19.93 12.26
C LYS A 148 -1.38 -18.42 12.23
N LEU A 149 -0.67 -17.88 11.24
CA LEU A 149 -0.52 -16.43 11.08
C LEU A 149 -1.89 -15.77 10.82
N SER A 150 -2.73 -16.40 10.01
CA SER A 150 -4.09 -15.91 9.74
C SER A 150 -4.96 -15.93 10.99
N ASP A 151 -4.86 -17.00 11.80
CA ASP A 151 -5.62 -17.14 13.04
C ASP A 151 -5.21 -16.07 14.06
N VAL A 152 -3.92 -15.77 14.15
CA VAL A 152 -3.41 -14.72 15.04
C VAL A 152 -3.83 -13.33 14.55
N GLY A 153 -3.93 -13.13 13.24
CA GLY A 153 -4.35 -11.88 12.61
C GLY A 153 -5.84 -11.56 12.78
N ASN A 154 -6.59 -12.49 13.30
CA ASN A 154 -8.01 -12.32 13.60
C ASN A 154 -8.18 -12.00 15.10
#